data_80c1fe800f88cf243b2374871630f900
#
_entry.id   80c1fe800f88cf243b2374871630f900
#
_cell.length_a   1.000
_cell.length_b   1.000
_cell.length_c   1.000
_cell.angle_alpha   90.00
_cell.angle_beta   90.00
_cell.angle_gamma   90.00
#
_symmetry.space_group_name_H-M   'P 1'
#
loop_
_entity.id
_entity.type
_entity.pdbx_description
1 polymer ?
#
loop_
_entity_poly.entity_id
_entity_poly.type
_entity_poly.pdbx_seq_one_letter_code
_entity_poly.pdbx_strand_id
1 'polypeptide(L)'
;MKIKIKSTSCNSEALNIYKELLKKYNPVETTIEYYAENYNETYQNPAYLIDVPSLAIIPELAEELEEDIIYRRGSKRGEEGYQEPFLLIYDDYIE
;
A
#
# COMPACT_ATOMS: atom_id res chain seq x y z
N MET A 1 -12.59 -7.81 3.15
CA MET A 1 -11.27 -7.98 3.78
C MET A 1 -10.55 -6.63 3.86
N LYS A 2 -9.77 -6.44 4.89
CA LYS A 2 -9.00 -5.21 5.04
C LYS A 2 -7.58 -5.44 4.59
N ILE A 3 -7.07 -4.49 3.80
CA ILE A 3 -5.69 -4.57 3.30
C ILE A 3 -5.14 -3.15 3.16
N LYS A 4 -3.85 -3.02 3.38
CA LYS A 4 -3.18 -1.73 3.21
C LYS A 4 -2.81 -1.50 1.76
N ILE A 5 -2.85 -0.24 1.34
CA ILE A 5 -2.47 0.18 0.00
C ILE A 5 -1.57 1.41 0.10
N LYS A 6 -0.50 1.41 -0.68
CA LYS A 6 0.43 2.54 -0.72
C LYS A 6 0.92 2.82 -2.13
N SER A 7 1.41 4.03 -2.33
CA SER A 7 2.09 4.44 -3.57
C SER A 7 3.53 3.92 -3.59
N THR A 8 4.15 3.86 -4.75
CA THR A 8 5.59 3.57 -4.87
C THR A 8 6.44 4.63 -4.19
N SER A 9 5.94 5.86 -4.13
CA SER A 9 6.60 6.93 -3.41
C SER A 9 6.34 6.77 -1.90
N CYS A 10 7.33 7.13 -1.10
CA CYS A 10 7.22 7.01 0.36
C CYS A 10 6.76 8.31 1.01
N ASN A 11 6.02 9.14 0.30
CA ASN A 11 5.50 10.36 0.87
C ASN A 11 3.97 10.41 0.83
N SER A 12 3.39 11.12 1.78
CA SER A 12 1.94 11.19 1.94
C SER A 12 1.26 12.02 0.85
N GLU A 13 1.97 12.93 0.21
CA GLU A 13 1.39 13.74 -0.87
C GLU A 13 1.08 12.89 -2.08
N ALA A 14 1.99 11.99 -2.45
CA ALA A 14 1.77 11.09 -3.57
C ALA A 14 0.57 10.17 -3.29
N LEU A 15 0.44 9.70 -2.08
CA LEU A 15 -0.66 8.82 -1.69
C LEU A 15 -1.99 9.57 -1.64
N ASN A 16 -1.97 10.81 -1.20
CA ASN A 16 -3.16 11.64 -1.00
C ASN A 16 -3.97 11.85 -2.28
N ILE A 17 -3.34 11.83 -3.44
CA ILE A 17 -4.06 12.02 -4.70
C ILE A 17 -5.09 10.93 -4.95
N TYR A 18 -4.95 9.78 -4.30
CA TYR A 18 -5.86 8.64 -4.45
C TYR A 18 -6.97 8.61 -3.40
N LYS A 19 -6.93 9.51 -2.43
CA LYS A 19 -7.86 9.48 -1.30
C LYS A 19 -9.34 9.49 -1.73
N GLU A 20 -9.69 10.39 -2.64
CA GLU A 20 -11.06 10.48 -3.13
C GLU A 20 -11.47 9.26 -3.92
N LEU A 21 -10.56 8.70 -4.71
CA LEU A 21 -10.85 7.51 -5.51
C LEU A 21 -11.03 6.27 -4.64
N LEU A 22 -10.39 6.25 -3.47
CA LEU A 22 -10.50 5.14 -2.53
C LEU A 22 -11.63 5.30 -1.53
N LYS A 23 -12.35 6.41 -1.57
CA LYS A 23 -13.36 6.76 -0.57
C LYS A 23 -14.41 5.69 -0.35
N LYS A 24 -14.85 5.01 -1.39
CA LYS A 24 -15.86 3.97 -1.28
C LYS A 24 -15.37 2.71 -0.56
N TYR A 25 -14.07 2.60 -0.33
CA TYR A 25 -13.47 1.49 0.41
C TYR A 25 -13.13 1.86 1.85
N ASN A 26 -13.65 2.98 2.33
CA ASN A 26 -13.47 3.44 3.71
C ASN A 26 -12.01 3.55 4.13
N PRO A 27 -11.20 4.36 3.43
CA PRO A 27 -9.77 4.43 3.71
C PRO A 27 -9.49 5.04 5.08
N VAL A 28 -8.59 4.42 5.81
CA VAL A 28 -8.12 4.89 7.10
C VAL A 28 -6.61 5.09 7.00
N GLU A 29 -6.14 6.27 7.37
CA GLU A 29 -4.72 6.57 7.34
C GLU A 29 -3.95 5.64 8.27
N THR A 30 -2.89 5.05 7.75
CA THR A 30 -2.05 4.13 8.49
C THR A 30 -0.64 4.16 7.93
N THR A 31 0.19 3.23 8.35
CA THR A 31 1.56 3.10 7.82
C THR A 31 1.86 1.64 7.54
N ILE A 32 2.87 1.43 6.70
CA ILE A 32 3.45 0.12 6.45
C ILE A 32 4.88 0.17 6.95
N GLU A 33 5.21 -0.76 7.83
CA GLU A 33 6.54 -0.85 8.38
C GLU A 33 7.49 -1.49 7.37
N TYR A 34 8.65 -0.88 7.21
CA TYR A 34 9.70 -1.38 6.33
C TYR A 34 11.00 -1.42 7.11
N TYR A 35 11.64 -2.59 7.13
CA TYR A 35 12.93 -2.76 7.77
C TYR A 35 14.02 -2.68 6.70
N ALA A 36 14.90 -1.71 6.86
CA ALA A 36 16.03 -1.52 5.94
C ALA A 36 17.26 -2.20 6.52
N GLU A 37 17.55 -3.39 6.01
CA GLU A 37 18.65 -4.25 6.48
C GLU A 37 19.99 -3.54 6.49
N ASN A 38 20.29 -2.80 5.42
CA ASN A 38 21.55 -2.11 5.26
C ASN A 38 21.84 -1.06 6.33
N TYR A 39 20.79 -0.48 6.89
CA TYR A 39 20.89 0.58 7.87
C TYR A 39 20.43 0.14 9.25
N ASN A 40 19.95 -1.09 9.36
CA ASN A 40 19.40 -1.62 10.60
C ASN A 40 18.35 -0.68 11.21
N GLU A 41 17.51 -0.13 10.37
CA GLU A 41 16.47 0.83 10.77
C GLU A 41 15.11 0.40 10.23
N THR A 42 14.07 0.77 10.98
CA THR A 42 12.70 0.52 10.59
C THR A 42 12.04 1.85 10.21
N TYR A 43 11.41 1.88 9.05
CA TYR A 43 10.72 3.06 8.55
C TYR A 43 9.22 2.80 8.50
N GLN A 44 8.44 3.85 8.73
CA GLN A 44 6.98 3.81 8.61
C GLN A 44 6.59 4.60 7.36
N ASN A 45 6.10 3.88 6.35
CA ASN A 45 5.68 4.52 5.10
C ASN A 45 4.17 4.78 5.11
N PRO A 46 3.72 5.94 4.60
CA PRO A 46 2.27 6.25 4.57
C PRO A 46 1.49 5.23 3.75
N ALA A 47 0.31 4.89 4.23
CA ALA A 47 -0.58 3.96 3.56
C ALA A 47 -2.02 4.24 3.97
N TYR A 48 -2.96 3.63 3.25
CA TYR A 48 -4.37 3.58 3.67
C TYR A 48 -4.75 2.13 3.92
N LEU A 49 -5.52 1.92 4.98
CA LEU A 49 -6.18 0.63 5.20
C LEU A 49 -7.55 0.74 4.54
N ILE A 50 -7.82 -0.14 3.57
CA ILE A 50 -9.09 -0.14 2.84
C ILE A 50 -9.82 -1.44 3.06
N ASP A 51 -11.14 -1.40 2.89
CA ASP A 51 -12.00 -2.57 3.03
C ASP A 51 -12.52 -2.95 1.65
N VAL A 52 -12.09 -4.10 1.15
CA VAL A 52 -12.46 -4.59 -0.17
C VAL A 52 -13.09 -5.98 -0.04
N PRO A 53 -13.95 -6.38 -1.00
CA PRO A 53 -14.58 -7.71 -0.92
C PRO A 53 -13.59 -8.86 -1.02
N SER A 54 -12.58 -8.71 -1.87
CA SER A 54 -11.52 -9.73 -2.03
C SER A 54 -10.41 -9.16 -2.91
N LEU A 55 -9.33 -9.92 -3.07
CA LEU A 55 -8.24 -9.53 -3.97
C LEU A 55 -8.66 -9.52 -5.45
N ALA A 56 -9.80 -10.10 -5.78
CA ALA A 56 -10.34 -10.04 -7.13
C ALA A 56 -10.69 -8.61 -7.56
N ILE A 57 -10.76 -7.66 -6.62
CA ILE A 57 -11.01 -6.24 -6.90
C ILE A 57 -9.81 -5.57 -7.57
N ILE A 58 -8.62 -6.18 -7.53
CA ILE A 58 -7.39 -5.52 -8.01
C ILE A 58 -7.50 -4.97 -9.43
N PRO A 59 -7.98 -5.72 -10.43
CA PRO A 59 -8.10 -5.16 -11.78
C PRO A 59 -9.04 -3.96 -11.85
N GLU A 60 -10.16 -4.01 -11.13
CA GLU A 60 -11.11 -2.92 -11.07
C GLU A 60 -10.50 -1.70 -10.38
N LEU A 61 -9.77 -1.94 -9.30
CA LEU A 61 -9.10 -0.89 -8.56
C LEU A 61 -8.03 -0.21 -9.43
N ALA A 62 -7.27 -0.99 -10.18
CA ALA A 62 -6.26 -0.47 -11.10
C ALA A 62 -6.89 0.44 -12.14
N GLU A 63 -8.04 0.04 -12.67
CA GLU A 63 -8.77 0.85 -13.64
C GLU A 63 -9.27 2.16 -13.01
N GLU A 64 -9.81 2.09 -11.81
CA GLU A 64 -10.31 3.27 -11.11
C GLU A 64 -9.20 4.28 -10.80
N LEU A 65 -8.04 3.79 -10.41
CA LEU A 65 -6.91 4.65 -10.07
C LEU A 65 -6.08 5.04 -11.30
N GLU A 66 -6.34 4.39 -12.44
CA GLU A 66 -5.59 4.58 -13.67
C GLU A 66 -4.10 4.28 -13.48
N GLU A 67 -3.80 3.30 -12.63
CA GLU A 67 -2.45 2.88 -12.30
C GLU A 67 -2.41 1.39 -12.12
N ASP A 68 -1.27 0.78 -12.35
CA ASP A 68 -1.09 -0.64 -12.06
C ASP A 68 -1.10 -0.88 -10.55
N ILE A 69 -1.76 -1.93 -10.13
CA ILE A 69 -1.80 -2.32 -8.73
C ILE A 69 -1.13 -3.68 -8.60
N ILE A 70 -0.14 -3.77 -7.74
CA ILE A 70 0.62 -5.00 -7.52
C ILE A 70 0.34 -5.50 -6.11
N TYR A 71 -0.03 -6.78 -6.01
CA TYR A 71 -0.14 -7.42 -4.70
C TYR A 71 1.25 -7.81 -4.23
N ARG A 72 1.63 -7.30 -3.06
CA ARG A 72 2.89 -7.66 -2.42
C ARG A 72 2.61 -8.63 -1.30
N ARG A 73 3.07 -9.86 -1.48
CA ARG A 73 2.95 -10.88 -0.44
C ARG A 73 3.90 -10.53 0.68
N GLY A 74 3.40 -10.59 1.91
CA GLY A 74 4.24 -10.34 3.07
C GLY A 74 5.22 -11.47 3.31
N SER A 75 6.17 -11.25 4.22
CA SER A 75 7.06 -12.29 4.70
C SER A 75 6.38 -13.08 5.81
N LYS A 76 6.94 -14.24 6.15
CA LYS A 76 6.38 -15.06 7.22
C LYS A 76 6.58 -14.39 8.57
N ARG A 77 5.58 -14.52 9.43
CA ARG A 77 5.65 -13.99 10.77
C ARG A 77 6.78 -14.67 11.55
N GLY A 78 7.60 -13.88 12.21
CA GLY A 78 8.75 -14.38 12.95
C GLY A 78 10.06 -14.33 12.18
N GLU A 79 10.01 -14.07 10.87
CA GLU A 79 11.21 -13.85 10.09
C GLU A 79 11.70 -12.43 10.30
N GLU A 80 13.02 -12.25 10.19
CA GLU A 80 13.60 -10.92 10.22
C GLU A 80 13.05 -10.10 9.05
N GLY A 81 12.65 -8.87 9.33
CA GLY A 81 12.07 -8.02 8.30
C GLY A 81 10.63 -8.39 7.94
N TYR A 82 9.92 -9.01 8.86
CA TYR A 82 8.51 -9.37 8.63
C TYR A 82 7.72 -8.17 8.14
N GLN A 83 6.93 -8.42 7.09
CA GLN A 83 6.09 -7.41 6.49
C GLN A 83 4.75 -8.03 6.15
N GLU A 84 3.66 -7.37 6.53
CA GLU A 84 2.32 -7.87 6.19
C GLU A 84 2.02 -7.62 4.70
N PRO A 85 1.11 -8.39 4.10
CA PRO A 85 0.74 -8.19 2.70
C PRO A 85 0.12 -6.81 2.47
N PHE A 86 0.37 -6.24 1.31
CA PHE A 86 -0.22 -4.95 0.95
C PHE A 86 -0.35 -4.82 -0.56
N LEU A 87 -1.13 -3.81 -0.98
CA LEU A 87 -1.25 -3.45 -2.39
C LEU A 87 -0.34 -2.27 -2.68
N LEU A 88 0.39 -2.37 -3.78
CA LEU A 88 1.29 -1.30 -4.21
C LEU A 88 0.71 -0.64 -5.46
N ILE A 89 0.45 0.66 -5.38
CA ILE A 89 0.09 1.46 -6.54
C ILE A 89 1.40 1.77 -7.25
N TYR A 90 1.57 1.16 -8.43
CA TYR A 90 2.79 1.36 -9.22
C TYR A 90 2.58 2.57 -10.10
N ASP A 91 2.69 3.72 -9.51
CA ASP A 91 2.28 4.99 -10.10
C ASP A 91 3.41 5.79 -10.74
N ASP A 92 4.61 5.27 -10.74
CA ASP A 92 5.78 5.95 -11.30
C ASP A 92 5.89 7.41 -10.84
N TYR A 93 5.36 7.69 -9.65
CA TYR A 93 5.44 9.02 -9.09
C TYR A 93 6.89 9.31 -8.75
N ILE A 94 7.47 10.25 -9.47
CA ILE A 94 8.85 10.64 -9.30
C ILE A 94 8.88 12.11 -8.90
N GLU A 95 9.45 12.37 -7.75
CA GLU A 95 9.66 13.75 -7.31
C GLU A 95 10.89 14.35 -7.95
#